data_d09566685e0a80ad3042f0cf7e1798fe
#
_entry.id   d09566685e0a80ad3042f0cf7e1798fe
#
_cell.length_a   1.000
_cell.length_b   1.000
_cell.length_c   1.000
_cell.angle_alpha   90.00
_cell.angle_beta   90.00
_cell.angle_gamma   90.00
#
_symmetry.space_group_name_H-M   'P 1'
#
loop_
_entity.id
_entity.type
_entity.pdbx_description
1 polymer ?
#
loop_
_entity_poly.entity_id
_entity_poly.type
_entity_poly.pdbx_seq_one_letter_code
_entity_poly.pdbx_strand_id
1 'polypeptide(L)'
;CFPAAPTLAQSSKTLKLSHQFPASSGDEGDFRDRLARKFAAEVEKRTNGGLKIEVYPNGSLVKTFSQFGSLRKGLLDMSVLPLAYGGGEVPEVNLTLMPAMIQSYEQGMRWKDAPIGKELSRILEEKGIKIVAWVWQAGGIASRGEPILSPASAKGMKIRGGSKEMDMAIKEAGGAVTNVPSNEIYNAMSTGVLDAALTSSTSLISFRLAETAKSVTTARDKSIWFMFEPLLISMATWGTLTPEQQKIVMEAGAELEPFAVKEAKADDQALADVFAKAGAKVVDMNEAQYAEWLEIAKVSAYKDFATRVKNGQQLLDMALSVR
;
A
#
# COMPACT_ATOMS: atom_id res chain seq x y z
N CYS A 1 55.87 3.84 21.64
CA CYS A 1 54.78 2.99 21.14
C CYS A 1 53.58 3.14 22.03
N PHE A 2 52.54 3.83 21.53
CA PHE A 2 51.24 3.89 22.19
C PHE A 2 50.45 2.65 21.76
N PRO A 3 49.86 1.89 22.68
CA PRO A 3 48.96 0.80 22.28
C PRO A 3 47.70 1.41 21.65
N ALA A 4 47.38 0.98 20.45
CA ALA A 4 46.09 1.25 19.83
C ALA A 4 44.99 0.71 20.75
N ALA A 5 44.10 1.59 21.18
CA ALA A 5 42.89 1.18 21.92
C ALA A 5 42.09 0.16 21.06
N PRO A 6 41.60 -0.93 21.65
CA PRO A 6 40.76 -1.88 20.92
C PRO A 6 39.49 -1.12 20.50
N THR A 7 39.27 -1.03 19.19
CA THR A 7 37.98 -0.59 18.62
C THR A 7 36.97 -1.62 19.10
N LEU A 8 36.13 -1.24 20.06
CA LEU A 8 34.98 -2.06 20.44
C LEU A 8 34.18 -2.31 19.18
N ALA A 9 34.14 -3.55 18.71
CA ALA A 9 33.30 -3.95 17.62
C ALA A 9 31.87 -3.57 18.01
N GLN A 10 31.29 -2.59 17.30
CA GLN A 10 29.92 -2.19 17.51
C GLN A 10 29.04 -3.41 17.28
N SER A 11 28.33 -3.87 18.30
CA SER A 11 27.48 -5.06 18.18
C SER A 11 26.45 -4.79 17.09
N SER A 12 26.50 -5.57 16.03
CA SER A 12 25.54 -5.50 14.92
C SER A 12 24.13 -5.80 15.43
N LYS A 13 23.18 -4.91 15.16
CA LYS A 13 21.77 -5.11 15.46
C LYS A 13 21.04 -5.54 14.18
N THR A 14 20.24 -6.61 14.26
CA THR A 14 19.44 -7.10 13.14
C THR A 14 17.96 -6.78 13.37
N LEU A 15 17.33 -6.15 12.38
CA LEU A 15 15.89 -5.90 12.31
C LEU A 15 15.24 -6.83 11.28
N LYS A 16 13.98 -7.19 11.51
CA LYS A 16 13.19 -8.03 10.61
C LYS A 16 12.15 -7.18 9.90
N LEU A 17 12.18 -7.19 8.55
CA LEU A 17 11.21 -6.53 7.69
C LEU A 17 10.37 -7.59 6.98
N SER A 18 9.06 -7.61 7.23
CA SER A 18 8.11 -8.54 6.61
C SER A 18 7.19 -7.83 5.64
N HIS A 19 6.88 -8.47 4.52
CA HIS A 19 5.84 -8.04 3.59
C HIS A 19 5.22 -9.23 2.84
N GLN A 20 4.06 -9.00 2.17
CA GLN A 20 3.31 -10.05 1.48
C GLN A 20 3.67 -10.23 0.01
N PHE A 21 4.50 -9.39 -0.56
CA PHE A 21 4.79 -9.38 -2.00
C PHE A 21 5.76 -10.49 -2.40
N PRO A 22 5.70 -10.95 -3.69
CA PRO A 22 6.67 -11.91 -4.19
C PRO A 22 8.11 -11.42 -4.08
N ALA A 23 9.02 -12.35 -3.81
CA ALA A 23 10.45 -12.05 -3.82
C ALA A 23 10.89 -11.62 -5.23
N SER A 24 11.68 -10.56 -5.31
CA SER A 24 12.33 -10.07 -6.52
C SER A 24 13.68 -10.74 -6.75
N SER A 25 14.21 -10.61 -7.98
CA SER A 25 15.55 -11.06 -8.36
C SER A 25 16.32 -9.90 -8.99
N GLY A 26 17.32 -9.37 -8.30
CA GLY A 26 18.07 -8.21 -8.75
C GLY A 26 17.17 -6.98 -8.95
N ASP A 27 17.17 -6.46 -10.16
CA ASP A 27 16.33 -5.29 -10.54
C ASP A 27 14.99 -5.68 -11.21
N GLU A 28 14.63 -6.98 -11.19
CA GLU A 28 13.38 -7.50 -11.75
C GLU A 28 12.42 -7.95 -10.66
N GLY A 29 11.11 -7.96 -11.00
CA GLY A 29 10.05 -8.39 -10.11
C GLY A 29 9.38 -7.25 -9.34
N ASP A 30 8.66 -7.59 -8.30
CA ASP A 30 7.86 -6.63 -7.52
C ASP A 30 8.72 -5.51 -6.93
N PHE A 31 8.42 -4.26 -7.27
CA PHE A 31 9.24 -3.13 -6.84
C PHE A 31 9.21 -2.92 -5.32
N ARG A 32 8.18 -3.39 -4.63
CA ARG A 32 8.06 -3.24 -3.16
C ARG A 32 9.06 -4.14 -2.43
N ASP A 33 9.31 -5.35 -2.95
CA ASP A 33 10.40 -6.19 -2.45
C ASP A 33 11.78 -5.59 -2.82
N ARG A 34 11.94 -5.07 -4.05
CA ARG A 34 13.16 -4.36 -4.45
C ARG A 34 13.41 -3.12 -3.59
N LEU A 35 12.38 -2.34 -3.27
CA LEU A 35 12.47 -1.20 -2.36
C LEU A 35 12.96 -1.63 -0.97
N ALA A 36 12.35 -2.69 -0.42
CA ALA A 36 12.76 -3.22 0.89
C ALA A 36 14.23 -3.67 0.90
N ARG A 37 14.69 -4.35 -0.16
CA ARG A 37 16.08 -4.81 -0.28
C ARG A 37 17.07 -3.66 -0.51
N LYS A 38 16.72 -2.68 -1.35
CA LYS A 38 17.52 -1.48 -1.56
C LYS A 38 17.66 -0.68 -0.26
N PHE A 39 16.56 -0.53 0.48
CA PHE A 39 16.55 0.11 1.79
C PHE A 39 17.47 -0.64 2.78
N ALA A 40 17.33 -1.95 2.89
CA ALA A 40 18.16 -2.79 3.77
C ALA A 40 19.65 -2.64 3.46
N ALA A 41 20.02 -2.73 2.18
CA ALA A 41 21.41 -2.59 1.74
C ALA A 41 22.00 -1.21 2.04
N GLU A 42 21.21 -0.15 1.82
CA GLU A 42 21.67 1.22 2.04
C GLU A 42 21.84 1.54 3.54
N VAL A 43 20.94 1.07 4.40
CA VAL A 43 21.04 1.21 5.85
C VAL A 43 22.24 0.44 6.38
N GLU A 44 22.45 -0.81 5.96
CA GLU A 44 23.63 -1.62 6.37
C GLU A 44 24.93 -0.92 5.98
N LYS A 45 25.03 -0.45 4.74
CA LYS A 45 26.19 0.29 4.22
C LYS A 45 26.48 1.57 5.03
N ARG A 46 25.47 2.43 5.23
CA ARG A 46 25.64 3.73 5.92
C ARG A 46 25.94 3.60 7.42
N THR A 47 25.51 2.48 8.02
CA THR A 47 25.81 2.16 9.43
C THR A 47 27.06 1.32 9.60
N ASN A 48 27.86 1.11 8.53
CA ASN A 48 29.03 0.24 8.54
C ASN A 48 28.75 -1.14 9.17
N GLY A 49 27.61 -1.74 8.83
CA GLY A 49 27.16 -3.03 9.38
C GLY A 49 26.60 -2.97 10.81
N GLY A 50 26.52 -1.79 11.42
CA GLY A 50 25.96 -1.63 12.78
C GLY A 50 24.46 -1.89 12.86
N LEU A 51 23.73 -1.73 11.74
CA LEU A 51 22.31 -2.05 11.61
C LEU A 51 22.10 -2.88 10.35
N LYS A 52 21.62 -4.11 10.51
CA LYS A 52 21.26 -5.02 9.43
C LYS A 52 19.75 -5.19 9.38
N ILE A 53 19.18 -5.29 8.17
CA ILE A 53 17.75 -5.52 7.97
C ILE A 53 17.58 -6.79 7.14
N GLU A 54 16.90 -7.79 7.70
CA GLU A 54 16.55 -9.03 7.02
C GLU A 54 15.15 -8.92 6.44
N VAL A 55 15.01 -9.11 5.12
CA VAL A 55 13.76 -9.00 4.39
C VAL A 55 13.10 -10.36 4.25
N TYR A 56 11.84 -10.47 4.68
CA TYR A 56 11.01 -11.67 4.63
C TYR A 56 9.80 -11.43 3.70
N PRO A 57 9.88 -11.86 2.42
CA PRO A 57 8.80 -11.70 1.43
C PRO A 57 7.69 -12.76 1.61
N ASN A 58 6.65 -12.67 0.77
CA ASN A 58 5.56 -13.65 0.66
C ASN A 58 4.77 -13.90 1.96
N GLY A 59 4.79 -12.99 2.92
CA GLY A 59 4.17 -13.22 4.23
C GLY A 59 4.81 -14.37 5.02
N SER A 60 6.08 -14.68 4.73
CA SER A 60 6.80 -15.84 5.28
C SER A 60 7.09 -15.72 6.78
N LEU A 61 7.26 -14.50 7.31
CA LEU A 61 7.51 -14.28 8.73
C LEU A 61 6.21 -13.99 9.49
N VAL A 62 5.42 -13.03 9.00
CA VAL A 62 4.16 -12.61 9.62
C VAL A 62 3.06 -12.60 8.57
N LYS A 63 1.91 -13.21 8.89
CA LYS A 63 0.73 -13.20 8.01
C LYS A 63 0.29 -11.77 7.71
N THR A 64 -0.17 -11.53 6.48
CA THR A 64 -0.43 -10.19 5.94
C THR A 64 -1.27 -9.31 6.86
N PHE A 65 -2.46 -9.76 7.26
CA PHE A 65 -3.32 -8.98 8.14
C PHE A 65 -2.84 -8.87 9.60
N SER A 66 -1.84 -9.65 10.00
CA SER A 66 -1.24 -9.57 11.34
C SER A 66 -0.07 -8.59 11.43
N GLN A 67 0.47 -8.11 10.29
CA GLN A 67 1.68 -7.28 10.26
C GLN A 67 1.46 -5.94 10.97
N PHE A 68 0.34 -5.26 10.75
CA PHE A 68 0.03 -3.98 11.38
C PHE A 68 -0.01 -4.08 12.91
N GLY A 69 -0.77 -5.03 13.44
CA GLY A 69 -0.84 -5.28 14.87
C GLY A 69 0.49 -5.72 15.48
N SER A 70 1.31 -6.47 14.71
CA SER A 70 2.65 -6.89 15.14
C SER A 70 3.62 -5.72 15.25
N LEU A 71 3.58 -4.75 14.30
CA LEU A 71 4.35 -3.50 14.39
C LEU A 71 3.95 -2.70 15.64
N ARG A 72 2.66 -2.50 15.85
CA ARG A 72 2.14 -1.75 17.01
C ARG A 72 2.61 -2.31 18.35
N LYS A 73 2.70 -3.64 18.43
CA LYS A 73 3.08 -4.35 19.67
C LYS A 73 4.60 -4.56 19.80
N GLY A 74 5.39 -4.12 18.82
CA GLY A 74 6.83 -4.36 18.81
C GLY A 74 7.25 -5.81 18.56
N LEU A 75 6.35 -6.63 18.00
CA LEU A 75 6.60 -8.04 17.65
C LEU A 75 7.20 -8.20 16.24
N LEU A 76 7.11 -7.18 15.42
CA LEU A 76 7.72 -7.03 14.12
C LEU A 76 8.42 -5.67 14.07
N ASP A 77 9.64 -5.62 13.52
CA ASP A 77 10.40 -4.37 13.47
C ASP A 77 9.92 -3.45 12.34
N MET A 78 9.80 -3.97 11.13
CA MET A 78 9.49 -3.20 9.93
C MET A 78 8.54 -3.95 8.99
N SER A 79 7.81 -3.18 8.16
CA SER A 79 6.98 -3.73 7.09
C SER A 79 6.79 -2.73 5.95
N VAL A 80 6.64 -3.22 4.72
CA VAL A 80 5.99 -2.49 3.62
C VAL A 80 4.56 -3.02 3.57
N LEU A 81 3.58 -2.17 3.89
CA LEU A 81 2.23 -2.63 4.17
C LEU A 81 1.16 -1.64 3.66
N PRO A 82 0.11 -2.12 2.96
CA PRO A 82 -1.09 -1.32 2.74
C PRO A 82 -1.63 -0.79 4.06
N LEU A 83 -1.55 0.52 4.28
CA LEU A 83 -1.86 1.07 5.60
C LEU A 83 -3.32 0.85 6.01
N ALA A 84 -4.23 0.82 5.04
CA ALA A 84 -5.65 0.53 5.26
C ALA A 84 -5.91 -0.87 5.88
N TYR A 85 -4.96 -1.81 5.82
CA TYR A 85 -5.09 -3.09 6.52
C TYR A 85 -5.11 -2.95 8.04
N GLY A 86 -4.59 -1.84 8.55
CA GLY A 86 -4.68 -1.48 9.96
C GLY A 86 -6.01 -0.84 10.39
N GLY A 87 -6.94 -0.61 9.46
CA GLY A 87 -8.17 0.15 9.69
C GLY A 87 -9.14 -0.44 10.71
N GLY A 88 -9.04 -1.74 11.02
CA GLY A 88 -9.78 -2.37 12.12
C GLY A 88 -9.26 -2.01 13.51
N GLU A 89 -7.96 -1.69 13.61
CA GLU A 89 -7.29 -1.31 14.87
C GLU A 89 -7.16 0.20 15.04
N VAL A 90 -6.94 0.92 13.94
CA VAL A 90 -6.80 2.38 13.87
C VAL A 90 -7.68 2.89 12.72
N PRO A 91 -8.96 3.21 12.99
CA PRO A 91 -9.92 3.56 11.94
C PRO A 91 -9.52 4.74 11.05
N GLU A 92 -8.70 5.65 11.57
CA GLU A 92 -8.20 6.83 10.85
C GLU A 92 -7.38 6.45 9.59
N VAL A 93 -6.66 5.31 9.63
CA VAL A 93 -5.83 4.90 8.47
C VAL A 93 -6.65 4.42 7.27
N ASN A 94 -7.95 4.16 7.43
CA ASN A 94 -8.83 3.85 6.31
C ASN A 94 -8.89 4.99 5.27
N LEU A 95 -8.63 6.23 5.70
CA LEU A 95 -8.51 7.39 4.81
C LEU A 95 -7.48 7.19 3.70
N THR A 96 -6.48 6.35 3.92
CA THR A 96 -5.38 6.11 2.99
C THR A 96 -5.73 5.20 1.79
N LEU A 97 -6.94 4.67 1.76
CA LEU A 97 -7.54 4.02 0.59
C LEU A 97 -9.04 4.39 0.51
N MET A 98 -9.30 5.67 0.49
CA MET A 98 -10.63 6.23 0.29
C MET A 98 -10.94 6.25 -1.21
N PRO A 99 -12.11 5.73 -1.68
CA PRO A 99 -12.41 5.67 -3.09
C PRO A 99 -12.43 7.06 -3.75
N ALA A 100 -11.80 7.17 -4.91
CA ALA A 100 -11.76 8.37 -5.76
C ALA A 100 -11.25 9.66 -5.07
N MET A 101 -10.43 9.54 -4.00
CA MET A 101 -9.89 10.71 -3.29
C MET A 101 -8.57 11.19 -3.89
N ILE A 102 -7.62 10.28 -4.09
CA ILE A 102 -6.32 10.57 -4.69
C ILE A 102 -6.40 10.28 -6.18
N GLN A 103 -5.93 11.23 -6.99
CA GLN A 103 -6.05 11.17 -8.46
C GLN A 103 -4.69 11.11 -9.16
N SER A 104 -3.59 11.36 -8.43
CA SER A 104 -2.24 11.31 -8.99
C SER A 104 -1.20 11.00 -7.91
N TYR A 105 -0.04 10.51 -8.35
CA TYR A 105 1.11 10.30 -7.47
C TYR A 105 1.59 11.59 -6.83
N GLU A 106 1.58 12.68 -7.59
CA GLU A 106 1.97 14.02 -7.14
C GLU A 106 1.06 14.50 -6.01
N GLN A 107 -0.26 14.30 -6.13
CA GLN A 107 -1.21 14.61 -5.06
C GLN A 107 -0.95 13.75 -3.81
N GLY A 108 -0.77 12.45 -3.98
CA GLY A 108 -0.44 11.53 -2.89
C GLY A 108 0.85 11.94 -2.16
N MET A 109 1.91 12.24 -2.90
CA MET A 109 3.20 12.65 -2.32
C MET A 109 3.13 13.99 -1.58
N ARG A 110 2.26 14.92 -2.01
CA ARG A 110 2.02 16.18 -1.28
C ARG A 110 1.42 15.98 0.12
N TRP A 111 0.79 14.84 0.40
CA TRP A 111 0.30 14.55 1.74
C TRP A 111 1.42 14.62 2.79
N LYS A 112 2.63 14.19 2.45
CA LYS A 112 3.78 14.12 3.37
C LYS A 112 4.00 15.44 4.13
N ASP A 113 3.91 16.57 3.43
CA ASP A 113 4.17 17.89 3.99
C ASP A 113 2.89 18.64 4.36
N ALA A 114 1.72 18.15 3.95
CA ALA A 114 0.42 18.72 4.23
C ALA A 114 -0.06 18.42 5.67
N PRO A 115 -1.05 19.17 6.19
CA PRO A 115 -1.62 18.92 7.51
C PRO A 115 -2.09 17.48 7.71
N ILE A 116 -2.71 16.87 6.70
CA ILE A 116 -3.17 15.48 6.78
C ILE A 116 -2.03 14.49 7.01
N GLY A 117 -0.91 14.64 6.33
CA GLY A 117 0.24 13.75 6.49
C GLY A 117 0.89 13.89 7.86
N LYS A 118 0.99 15.10 8.38
CA LYS A 118 1.50 15.37 9.74
C LYS A 118 0.59 14.76 10.80
N GLU A 119 -0.72 14.91 10.65
CA GLU A 119 -1.70 14.35 11.58
C GLU A 119 -1.73 12.80 11.50
N LEU A 120 -1.68 12.22 10.31
CA LEU A 120 -1.58 10.77 10.13
C LEU A 120 -0.32 10.21 10.78
N SER A 121 0.83 10.85 10.59
CA SER A 121 2.10 10.46 11.22
C SER A 121 2.00 10.52 12.74
N ARG A 122 1.42 11.59 13.29
CA ARG A 122 1.21 11.74 14.73
C ARG A 122 0.32 10.64 15.30
N ILE A 123 -0.83 10.36 14.63
CA ILE A 123 -1.74 9.29 15.04
C ILE A 123 -1.03 7.93 15.05
N LEU A 124 -0.28 7.62 14.00
CA LEU A 124 0.44 6.35 13.90
C LEU A 124 1.53 6.23 14.97
N GLU A 125 2.31 7.29 15.23
CA GLU A 125 3.35 7.27 16.28
C GLU A 125 2.74 7.03 17.66
N GLU A 126 1.62 7.65 17.99
CA GLU A 126 0.85 7.37 19.22
C GLU A 126 0.34 5.91 19.29
N LYS A 127 0.11 5.29 18.13
CA LYS A 127 -0.32 3.89 18.03
C LYS A 127 0.83 2.89 17.89
N GLY A 128 2.08 3.36 17.98
CA GLY A 128 3.26 2.51 18.00
C GLY A 128 3.91 2.24 16.64
N ILE A 129 3.61 3.04 15.62
CA ILE A 129 4.15 2.88 14.26
C ILE A 129 4.68 4.21 13.74
N LYS A 130 5.83 4.18 13.06
CA LYS A 130 6.39 5.35 12.36
C LYS A 130 6.51 5.10 10.87
N ILE A 131 6.16 6.11 10.07
CA ILE A 131 6.36 6.10 8.61
C ILE A 131 7.83 6.43 8.31
N VAL A 132 8.49 5.55 7.54
CA VAL A 132 9.89 5.70 7.12
C VAL A 132 9.97 6.19 5.67
N ALA A 133 9.14 5.66 4.77
CA ALA A 133 9.07 6.10 3.39
C ALA A 133 7.62 6.17 2.91
N TRP A 134 7.31 7.20 2.12
CA TRP A 134 5.99 7.45 1.55
C TRP A 134 5.88 6.78 0.17
N VAL A 135 4.99 5.82 0.06
CA VAL A 135 4.75 5.07 -1.17
C VAL A 135 3.26 5.08 -1.47
N TRP A 136 2.91 5.52 -2.68
CA TRP A 136 1.55 5.51 -3.20
C TRP A 136 1.48 4.63 -4.44
N GLN A 137 0.34 4.00 -4.66
CA GLN A 137 0.09 3.17 -5.83
C GLN A 137 -1.33 3.36 -6.34
N ALA A 138 -1.45 3.61 -7.64
CA ALA A 138 -2.71 3.48 -8.34
C ALA A 138 -3.05 2.00 -8.56
N GLY A 139 -4.33 1.69 -8.69
CA GLY A 139 -4.80 0.34 -8.93
C GLY A 139 -5.87 0.25 -9.99
N GLY A 140 -5.98 -0.94 -10.57
CA GLY A 140 -6.98 -1.33 -11.54
C GLY A 140 -7.98 -2.35 -10.99
N ILE A 141 -8.86 -2.81 -11.87
CA ILE A 141 -9.90 -3.78 -11.56
C ILE A 141 -9.78 -4.97 -12.49
N ALA A 142 -9.36 -6.11 -11.97
CA ALA A 142 -9.39 -7.38 -12.69
C ALA A 142 -10.77 -8.03 -12.53
N SER A 143 -11.36 -8.52 -13.61
CA SER A 143 -12.65 -9.20 -13.60
C SER A 143 -12.60 -10.53 -14.34
N ARG A 144 -13.28 -11.54 -13.81
CA ARG A 144 -13.46 -12.85 -14.46
C ARG A 144 -14.45 -12.81 -15.63
N GLY A 145 -15.17 -11.71 -15.76
CA GLY A 145 -16.15 -11.47 -16.82
C GLY A 145 -15.91 -10.12 -17.52
N GLU A 146 -16.99 -9.39 -17.75
CA GLU A 146 -16.95 -8.06 -18.33
C GLU A 146 -16.24 -7.06 -17.40
N PRO A 147 -15.63 -6.00 -17.97
CA PRO A 147 -14.91 -5.02 -17.17
C PRO A 147 -15.86 -4.19 -16.28
N ILE A 148 -15.37 -3.82 -15.09
CA ILE A 148 -16.05 -2.91 -14.20
C ILE A 148 -15.58 -1.49 -14.52
N LEU A 149 -16.45 -0.66 -15.08
CA LEU A 149 -16.18 0.72 -15.44
C LEU A 149 -16.98 1.71 -14.58
N SER A 150 -18.28 1.51 -14.45
CA SER A 150 -19.18 2.34 -13.65
C SER A 150 -19.74 1.56 -12.44
N PRO A 151 -20.35 2.22 -11.46
CA PRO A 151 -21.02 1.53 -10.35
C PRO A 151 -22.05 0.48 -10.82
N ALA A 152 -22.78 0.76 -11.89
CA ALA A 152 -23.77 -0.18 -12.43
C ALA A 152 -23.17 -1.54 -12.83
N SER A 153 -21.92 -1.55 -13.32
CA SER A 153 -21.23 -2.79 -13.71
C SER A 153 -20.72 -3.63 -12.51
N ALA A 154 -20.77 -3.09 -11.29
CA ALA A 154 -20.42 -3.83 -10.07
C ALA A 154 -21.61 -4.61 -9.47
N LYS A 155 -22.84 -4.32 -9.93
CA LYS A 155 -24.04 -4.88 -9.34
C LYS A 155 -24.07 -6.41 -9.40
N GLY A 156 -24.30 -7.04 -8.24
CA GLY A 156 -24.41 -8.50 -8.11
C GLY A 156 -23.06 -9.25 -8.16
N MET A 157 -21.95 -8.56 -8.36
CA MET A 157 -20.61 -9.18 -8.39
C MET A 157 -20.02 -9.32 -6.99
N LYS A 158 -19.24 -10.37 -6.77
CA LYS A 158 -18.43 -10.58 -5.57
C LYS A 158 -17.05 -9.93 -5.78
N ILE A 159 -16.82 -8.83 -5.10
CA ILE A 159 -15.67 -7.94 -5.37
C ILE A 159 -14.81 -7.77 -4.11
N ARG A 160 -13.50 -7.77 -4.30
CA ARG A 160 -12.53 -7.35 -3.28
C ARG A 160 -12.19 -5.88 -3.47
N GLY A 161 -12.45 -5.03 -2.48
CA GLY A 161 -12.13 -3.59 -2.52
C GLY A 161 -10.75 -3.24 -1.96
N GLY A 162 -10.33 -3.88 -0.88
CA GLY A 162 -9.04 -3.70 -0.23
C GLY A 162 -9.03 -2.76 0.97
N SER A 163 -10.11 -2.04 1.23
CA SER A 163 -10.34 -1.26 2.45
C SER A 163 -11.82 -1.29 2.80
N LYS A 164 -12.13 -0.95 4.06
CA LYS A 164 -13.52 -0.82 4.51
C LYS A 164 -14.28 0.23 3.69
N GLU A 165 -13.65 1.35 3.40
CA GLU A 165 -14.24 2.47 2.67
C GLU A 165 -14.49 2.10 1.21
N MET A 166 -13.57 1.40 0.57
CA MET A 166 -13.77 0.88 -0.79
C MET A 166 -14.90 -0.15 -0.84
N ASP A 167 -14.95 -1.04 0.16
CA ASP A 167 -16.03 -2.04 0.29
C ASP A 167 -17.40 -1.39 0.46
N MET A 168 -17.47 -0.25 1.15
CA MET A 168 -18.71 0.50 1.29
C MET A 168 -19.19 1.07 -0.04
N ALA A 169 -18.29 1.64 -0.84
CA ALA A 169 -18.62 2.13 -2.18
C ALA A 169 -19.10 0.98 -3.11
N ILE A 170 -18.45 -0.17 -3.04
CA ILE A 170 -18.86 -1.37 -3.79
C ILE A 170 -20.26 -1.85 -3.38
N LYS A 171 -20.54 -1.89 -2.07
CA LYS A 171 -21.88 -2.26 -1.56
C LYS A 171 -22.96 -1.28 -1.98
N GLU A 172 -22.66 0.03 -1.93
CA GLU A 172 -23.57 1.08 -2.38
C GLU A 172 -23.88 0.95 -3.89
N ALA A 173 -22.90 0.50 -4.69
CA ALA A 173 -23.08 0.17 -6.09
C ALA A 173 -23.85 -1.14 -6.34
N GLY A 174 -24.24 -1.88 -5.29
CA GLY A 174 -24.97 -3.14 -5.38
C GLY A 174 -24.11 -4.40 -5.51
N GLY A 175 -22.80 -4.29 -5.29
CA GLY A 175 -21.88 -5.42 -5.23
C GLY A 175 -21.85 -6.10 -3.85
N ALA A 176 -21.39 -7.33 -3.81
CA ALA A 176 -21.05 -8.06 -2.59
C ALA A 176 -19.53 -8.00 -2.37
N VAL A 177 -19.09 -7.90 -1.12
CA VAL A 177 -17.66 -7.76 -0.81
C VAL A 177 -17.11 -8.97 -0.08
N THR A 178 -15.86 -9.29 -0.38
CA THR A 178 -15.08 -10.32 0.33
C THR A 178 -13.73 -9.73 0.71
N ASN A 179 -13.41 -9.76 1.99
CA ASN A 179 -12.16 -9.19 2.51
C ASN A 179 -11.06 -10.26 2.53
N VAL A 180 -10.13 -10.14 1.57
CA VAL A 180 -8.90 -10.95 1.51
C VAL A 180 -7.69 -10.04 1.28
N PRO A 181 -6.50 -10.38 1.78
CA PRO A 181 -5.29 -9.63 1.47
C PRO A 181 -4.89 -9.83 0.00
N SER A 182 -4.07 -8.92 -0.54
CA SER A 182 -3.74 -8.92 -1.97
C SER A 182 -3.08 -10.22 -2.45
N ASN A 183 -2.27 -10.86 -1.62
CA ASN A 183 -1.60 -12.13 -1.94
C ASN A 183 -2.53 -13.35 -1.97
N GLU A 184 -3.80 -13.22 -1.61
CA GLU A 184 -4.82 -14.27 -1.69
C GLU A 184 -5.81 -14.07 -2.85
N ILE A 185 -5.75 -12.94 -3.56
CA ILE A 185 -6.68 -12.62 -4.66
C ILE A 185 -6.62 -13.68 -5.78
N TYR A 186 -5.41 -14.15 -6.15
CA TYR A 186 -5.25 -15.15 -7.20
C TYR A 186 -6.09 -16.40 -6.92
N ASN A 187 -5.97 -16.97 -5.74
CA ASN A 187 -6.75 -18.15 -5.34
C ASN A 187 -8.24 -17.86 -5.26
N ALA A 188 -8.62 -16.72 -4.72
CA ALA A 188 -10.03 -16.34 -4.59
C ALA A 188 -10.71 -16.13 -5.95
N MET A 189 -10.02 -15.54 -6.93
CA MET A 189 -10.50 -15.42 -8.30
C MET A 189 -10.50 -16.76 -9.04
N SER A 190 -9.44 -17.56 -8.91
CA SER A 190 -9.35 -18.89 -9.56
C SER A 190 -10.47 -19.84 -9.13
N THR A 191 -10.85 -19.80 -7.86
CA THR A 191 -11.89 -20.68 -7.29
C THR A 191 -13.32 -20.10 -7.39
N GLY A 192 -13.47 -18.85 -7.88
CA GLY A 192 -14.78 -18.20 -7.99
C GLY A 192 -15.35 -17.66 -6.68
N VAL A 193 -14.53 -17.57 -5.62
CA VAL A 193 -14.89 -16.85 -4.39
C VAL A 193 -15.04 -15.35 -4.70
N LEU A 194 -14.22 -14.83 -5.61
CA LEU A 194 -14.32 -13.48 -6.17
C LEU A 194 -14.65 -13.53 -7.66
N ASP A 195 -15.48 -12.60 -8.11
CA ASP A 195 -15.72 -12.30 -9.53
C ASP A 195 -14.76 -11.22 -10.04
N ALA A 196 -14.36 -10.29 -9.15
CA ALA A 196 -13.43 -9.21 -9.48
C ALA A 196 -12.65 -8.74 -8.25
N ALA A 197 -11.55 -8.05 -8.50
CA ALA A 197 -10.73 -7.47 -7.45
C ALA A 197 -10.13 -6.13 -7.89
N LEU A 198 -10.19 -5.14 -6.97
CA LEU A 198 -9.44 -3.91 -7.04
C LEU A 198 -8.13 -4.12 -6.27
N THR A 199 -7.01 -3.80 -6.91
CA THR A 199 -5.68 -3.83 -6.28
C THR A 199 -4.69 -3.01 -7.09
N SER A 200 -3.48 -2.74 -6.56
CA SER A 200 -2.48 -1.97 -7.28
C SER A 200 -2.10 -2.59 -8.62
N SER A 201 -1.71 -1.76 -9.59
CA SER A 201 -1.21 -2.25 -10.88
C SER A 201 -0.04 -3.21 -10.68
N THR A 202 0.86 -2.93 -9.74
CA THR A 202 1.96 -3.82 -9.37
C THR A 202 1.45 -5.19 -8.90
N SER A 203 0.43 -5.22 -8.03
CA SER A 203 -0.17 -6.49 -7.57
C SER A 203 -0.88 -7.25 -8.68
N LEU A 204 -1.58 -6.56 -9.58
CA LEU A 204 -2.21 -7.18 -10.76
C LEU A 204 -1.19 -7.91 -11.63
N ILE A 205 0.03 -7.38 -11.74
CA ILE A 205 1.14 -7.99 -12.47
C ILE A 205 1.82 -9.08 -11.64
N SER A 206 2.32 -8.75 -10.45
CA SER A 206 3.22 -9.60 -9.66
C SER A 206 2.54 -10.82 -9.07
N PHE A 207 1.23 -10.74 -8.76
CA PHE A 207 0.42 -11.89 -8.35
C PHE A 207 -0.22 -12.63 -9.53
N ARG A 208 0.17 -12.30 -10.79
CA ARG A 208 -0.24 -13.01 -12.01
C ARG A 208 -1.76 -13.03 -12.23
N LEU A 209 -2.45 -11.96 -11.87
CA LEU A 209 -3.91 -11.93 -11.92
C LEU A 209 -4.48 -11.97 -13.35
N ALA A 210 -3.66 -11.66 -14.36
CA ALA A 210 -4.01 -11.83 -15.77
C ALA A 210 -4.39 -13.29 -16.14
N GLU A 211 -3.89 -14.27 -15.38
CA GLU A 211 -4.24 -15.69 -15.60
C GLU A 211 -5.66 -16.05 -15.12
N THR A 212 -6.23 -15.24 -14.25
CA THR A 212 -7.55 -15.50 -13.62
C THR A 212 -8.66 -14.59 -14.15
N ALA A 213 -8.29 -13.55 -14.90
CA ALA A 213 -9.20 -12.51 -15.36
C ALA A 213 -9.46 -12.57 -16.88
N LYS A 214 -10.65 -12.21 -17.29
CA LYS A 214 -11.03 -12.02 -18.71
C LYS A 214 -10.99 -10.56 -19.14
N SER A 215 -10.95 -9.64 -18.17
CA SER A 215 -10.86 -8.21 -18.43
C SER A 215 -10.11 -7.48 -17.32
N VAL A 216 -9.59 -6.32 -17.64
CA VAL A 216 -8.99 -5.38 -16.70
C VAL A 216 -9.39 -3.95 -17.04
N THR A 217 -9.79 -3.20 -16.00
CA THR A 217 -9.88 -1.74 -16.05
C THR A 217 -8.57 -1.18 -15.50
N THR A 218 -7.81 -0.45 -16.31
CA THR A 218 -6.46 0.00 -15.96
C THR A 218 -6.47 1.23 -15.06
N ALA A 219 -5.31 1.55 -14.51
CA ALA A 219 -5.07 2.76 -13.71
C ALA A 219 -4.27 3.83 -14.48
N ARG A 220 -3.98 3.63 -15.78
CA ARG A 220 -3.08 4.50 -16.54
C ARG A 220 -3.65 5.88 -16.87
N ASP A 221 -4.97 6.06 -16.78
CA ASP A 221 -5.67 7.34 -17.00
C ASP A 221 -6.45 7.73 -15.75
N LYS A 222 -7.55 7.07 -15.43
CA LYS A 222 -8.37 7.31 -14.25
C LYS A 222 -8.40 6.08 -13.36
N SER A 223 -8.30 6.29 -12.04
CA SER A 223 -8.48 5.22 -11.07
C SER A 223 -9.24 5.72 -9.85
N ILE A 224 -10.22 4.94 -9.42
CA ILE A 224 -10.91 5.18 -8.14
C ILE A 224 -10.13 4.60 -6.96
N TRP A 225 -9.08 3.85 -7.24
CA TRP A 225 -8.30 3.09 -6.27
C TRP A 225 -6.87 3.62 -6.23
N PHE A 226 -6.54 4.39 -5.21
CA PHE A 226 -5.20 4.92 -4.97
C PHE A 226 -4.83 4.67 -3.51
N MET A 227 -3.78 3.90 -3.28
CA MET A 227 -3.44 3.33 -1.97
C MET A 227 -2.13 3.86 -1.45
N PHE A 228 -2.10 4.19 -0.16
CA PHE A 228 -0.89 4.45 0.59
C PHE A 228 -0.31 3.15 1.16
N GLU A 229 0.91 2.82 0.75
CA GLU A 229 1.61 1.58 1.12
C GLU A 229 3.03 1.87 1.62
N PRO A 230 3.16 2.52 2.76
CA PRO A 230 4.44 3.01 3.26
C PRO A 230 5.38 1.90 3.73
N LEU A 231 6.68 2.24 3.77
CA LEU A 231 7.64 1.53 4.63
C LEU A 231 7.46 2.03 6.06
N LEU A 232 7.24 1.10 6.98
CA LEU A 232 6.91 1.34 8.37
C LEU A 232 7.96 0.74 9.31
N ILE A 233 8.16 1.37 10.47
CA ILE A 233 8.93 0.82 11.58
C ILE A 233 8.11 0.87 12.88
N SER A 234 8.24 -0.16 13.71
CA SER A 234 7.68 -0.16 15.07
C SER A 234 8.31 0.93 15.93
N MET A 235 7.52 1.69 16.68
CA MET A 235 8.05 2.68 17.63
C MET A 235 8.86 2.02 18.76
N ALA A 236 8.55 0.77 19.14
CA ALA A 236 9.36 0.01 20.08
C ALA A 236 10.77 -0.23 19.53
N THR A 237 10.89 -0.64 18.26
CA THR A 237 12.18 -0.80 17.58
C THR A 237 12.87 0.54 17.39
N TRP A 238 12.14 1.57 16.92
CA TRP A 238 12.66 2.93 16.72
C TRP A 238 13.34 3.49 17.97
N GLY A 239 12.73 3.32 19.14
CA GLY A 239 13.27 3.77 20.42
C GLY A 239 14.59 3.08 20.85
N THR A 240 14.93 1.95 20.22
CA THR A 240 16.19 1.24 20.48
C THR A 240 17.34 1.64 19.55
N LEU A 241 17.06 2.46 18.53
CA LEU A 241 18.06 2.95 17.58
C LEU A 241 18.77 4.17 18.14
N THR A 242 20.07 4.31 17.83
CA THR A 242 20.79 5.55 18.13
C THR A 242 20.26 6.71 17.27
N PRO A 243 20.46 7.98 17.68
CA PRO A 243 20.06 9.13 16.86
C PRO A 243 20.64 9.12 15.46
N GLU A 244 21.89 8.64 15.29
CA GLU A 244 22.53 8.48 13.99
C GLU A 244 21.85 7.41 13.14
N GLN A 245 21.55 6.24 13.73
CA GLN A 245 20.80 5.16 13.05
C GLN A 245 19.41 5.64 12.65
N GLN A 246 18.71 6.36 13.51
CA GLN A 246 17.40 6.94 13.21
C GLN A 246 17.47 7.89 12.01
N LYS A 247 18.48 8.76 11.97
CA LYS A 247 18.72 9.67 10.84
C LYS A 247 18.94 8.90 9.54
N ILE A 248 19.84 7.91 9.55
CA ILE A 248 20.15 7.08 8.38
C ILE A 248 18.91 6.34 7.86
N VAL A 249 18.11 5.77 8.75
CA VAL A 249 16.85 5.07 8.41
C VAL A 249 15.88 6.01 7.70
N MET A 250 15.68 7.21 8.21
CA MET A 250 14.76 8.20 7.59
C MET A 250 15.29 8.72 6.26
N GLU A 251 16.57 9.01 6.15
CA GLU A 251 17.19 9.48 4.91
C GLU A 251 17.15 8.40 3.82
N ALA A 252 17.53 7.17 4.15
CA ALA A 252 17.49 6.03 3.22
C ALA A 252 16.06 5.75 2.72
N GLY A 253 15.07 5.88 3.59
CA GLY A 253 13.65 5.76 3.20
C GLY A 253 13.21 6.86 2.25
N ALA A 254 13.48 8.12 2.59
CA ALA A 254 13.09 9.27 1.78
C ALA A 254 13.73 9.25 0.38
N GLU A 255 14.98 8.83 0.26
CA GLU A 255 15.70 8.73 -1.01
C GLU A 255 15.13 7.66 -1.95
N LEU A 256 14.38 6.68 -1.45
CA LEU A 256 13.72 5.65 -2.24
C LEU A 256 12.30 6.04 -2.70
N GLU A 257 11.73 7.12 -2.21
CA GLU A 257 10.39 7.56 -2.62
C GLU A 257 10.30 7.86 -4.14
N PRO A 258 11.27 8.54 -4.78
CA PRO A 258 11.24 8.73 -6.23
C PRO A 258 11.34 7.42 -7.03
N PHE A 259 12.10 6.44 -6.53
CA PHE A 259 12.16 5.10 -7.11
C PHE A 259 10.76 4.45 -7.08
N ALA A 260 10.08 4.47 -5.93
CA ALA A 260 8.75 3.90 -5.79
C ALA A 260 7.73 4.53 -6.74
N VAL A 261 7.72 5.87 -6.86
CA VAL A 261 6.84 6.59 -7.79
C VAL A 261 7.12 6.19 -9.23
N LYS A 262 8.39 6.12 -9.63
CA LYS A 262 8.79 5.72 -10.98
C LYS A 262 8.30 4.31 -11.34
N GLU A 263 8.56 3.35 -10.45
CA GLU A 263 8.20 1.95 -10.68
C GLU A 263 6.68 1.74 -10.68
N ALA A 264 5.96 2.38 -9.76
CA ALA A 264 4.50 2.28 -9.72
C ALA A 264 3.85 2.87 -10.99
N LYS A 265 4.34 4.02 -11.48
CA LYS A 265 3.88 4.60 -12.77
C LYS A 265 4.21 3.69 -13.96
N ALA A 266 5.37 3.04 -13.94
CA ALA A 266 5.73 2.08 -14.99
C ALA A 266 4.78 0.88 -15.00
N ASP A 267 4.40 0.36 -13.84
CA ASP A 267 3.44 -0.74 -13.73
C ASP A 267 2.03 -0.33 -14.18
N ASP A 268 1.59 0.91 -13.93
CA ASP A 268 0.31 1.41 -14.45
C ASP A 268 0.26 1.35 -15.99
N GLN A 269 1.37 1.61 -16.67
CA GLN A 269 1.47 1.50 -18.12
C GLN A 269 1.62 0.05 -18.58
N ALA A 270 2.47 -0.74 -17.91
CA ALA A 270 2.76 -2.12 -18.28
C ALA A 270 1.55 -3.06 -18.10
N LEU A 271 0.64 -2.75 -17.19
CA LEU A 271 -0.55 -3.53 -16.87
C LEU A 271 -1.38 -3.88 -18.12
N ALA A 272 -1.59 -2.90 -19.00
CA ALA A 272 -2.36 -3.07 -20.22
C ALA A 272 -1.76 -4.16 -21.12
N ASP A 273 -0.45 -4.12 -21.34
CA ASP A 273 0.25 -5.09 -22.18
C ASP A 273 0.27 -6.49 -21.55
N VAL A 274 0.46 -6.58 -20.22
CA VAL A 274 0.46 -7.86 -19.51
C VAL A 274 -0.89 -8.55 -19.65
N PHE A 275 -1.99 -7.84 -19.47
CA PHE A 275 -3.33 -8.41 -19.58
C PHE A 275 -3.71 -8.69 -21.05
N ALA A 276 -3.35 -7.82 -21.98
CA ALA A 276 -3.59 -8.05 -23.40
C ALA A 276 -2.87 -9.30 -23.91
N LYS A 277 -1.63 -9.52 -23.52
CA LYS A 277 -0.86 -10.74 -23.85
C LYS A 277 -1.50 -12.02 -23.28
N ALA A 278 -2.18 -11.92 -22.17
CA ALA A 278 -2.95 -13.04 -21.58
C ALA A 278 -4.33 -13.24 -22.25
N GLY A 279 -4.69 -12.42 -23.23
CA GLY A 279 -5.97 -12.49 -23.96
C GLY A 279 -7.14 -11.80 -23.25
N ALA A 280 -6.86 -11.01 -22.21
CA ALA A 280 -7.89 -10.26 -21.51
C ALA A 280 -8.29 -8.98 -22.28
N LYS A 281 -9.56 -8.59 -22.13
CA LYS A 281 -10.07 -7.30 -22.61
C LYS A 281 -9.53 -6.18 -21.72
N VAL A 282 -8.82 -5.22 -22.30
CA VAL A 282 -8.22 -4.06 -21.61
C VAL A 282 -9.06 -2.83 -21.87
N VAL A 283 -9.49 -2.14 -20.83
CA VAL A 283 -10.29 -0.91 -20.91
C VAL A 283 -9.79 0.15 -19.93
N ASP A 284 -10.08 1.41 -20.24
CA ASP A 284 -9.79 2.56 -19.39
C ASP A 284 -11.10 3.20 -18.92
N MET A 285 -11.13 3.62 -17.66
CA MET A 285 -12.24 4.38 -17.09
C MET A 285 -12.21 5.81 -17.62
N ASN A 286 -13.34 6.31 -18.11
CA ASN A 286 -13.46 7.71 -18.53
C ASN A 286 -13.88 8.64 -17.37
N GLU A 287 -13.88 9.95 -17.62
CA GLU A 287 -14.24 10.97 -16.62
C GLU A 287 -15.66 10.81 -16.09
N ALA A 288 -16.64 10.48 -16.92
CA ALA A 288 -18.02 10.31 -16.50
C ALA A 288 -18.19 9.11 -15.56
N GLN A 289 -17.56 7.98 -15.89
CA GLN A 289 -17.57 6.78 -15.06
C GLN A 289 -16.87 7.01 -13.73
N TYR A 290 -15.74 7.71 -13.73
CA TYR A 290 -15.05 8.12 -12.50
C TYR A 290 -15.93 9.02 -11.63
N ALA A 291 -16.62 10.00 -12.23
CA ALA A 291 -17.53 10.90 -11.52
C ALA A 291 -18.71 10.14 -10.87
N GLU A 292 -19.27 9.11 -11.52
CA GLU A 292 -20.29 8.26 -10.94
C GLU A 292 -19.78 7.53 -9.68
N TRP A 293 -18.58 7.00 -9.70
CA TRP A 293 -17.96 6.36 -8.54
C TRP A 293 -17.68 7.36 -7.42
N LEU A 294 -17.26 8.59 -7.75
CA LEU A 294 -17.05 9.64 -6.76
C LEU A 294 -18.35 9.99 -6.03
N GLU A 295 -19.48 10.09 -6.74
CA GLU A 295 -20.77 10.34 -6.11
C GLU A 295 -21.21 9.21 -5.18
N ILE A 296 -21.03 7.95 -5.60
CA ILE A 296 -21.23 6.77 -4.73
C ILE A 296 -20.33 6.85 -3.49
N ALA A 297 -19.06 7.21 -3.64
CA ALA A 297 -18.13 7.34 -2.53
C ALA A 297 -18.56 8.40 -1.51
N LYS A 298 -19.03 9.56 -2.00
CA LYS A 298 -19.48 10.66 -1.14
C LYS A 298 -20.66 10.27 -0.26
N VAL A 299 -21.67 9.59 -0.81
CA VAL A 299 -22.89 9.22 -0.07
C VAL A 299 -22.69 7.98 0.84
N SER A 300 -21.65 7.20 0.62
CA SER A 300 -21.32 5.99 1.40
C SER A 300 -20.06 6.19 2.25
N ALA A 301 -18.89 5.94 1.68
CA ALA A 301 -17.60 5.89 2.37
C ALA A 301 -17.22 7.21 3.06
N TYR A 302 -17.34 8.35 2.36
CA TYR A 302 -16.97 9.66 2.93
C TYR A 302 -17.87 10.02 4.11
N LYS A 303 -19.18 9.85 3.95
CA LYS A 303 -20.16 10.12 5.00
C LYS A 303 -19.96 9.23 6.22
N ASP A 304 -19.74 7.94 6.03
CA ASP A 304 -19.48 7.00 7.12
C ASP A 304 -18.17 7.36 7.85
N PHE A 305 -17.08 7.61 7.10
CA PHE A 305 -15.79 7.97 7.70
C PHE A 305 -15.91 9.24 8.55
N ALA A 306 -16.55 10.29 8.01
CA ALA A 306 -16.74 11.56 8.69
C ALA A 306 -17.48 11.42 10.03
N THR A 307 -18.44 10.49 10.11
CA THR A 307 -19.31 10.31 11.30
C THR A 307 -18.81 9.26 12.27
N ARG A 308 -18.24 8.18 11.76
CA ARG A 308 -17.81 7.01 12.56
C ARG A 308 -16.41 7.15 13.15
N VAL A 309 -15.49 7.80 12.42
CA VAL A 309 -14.10 7.93 12.84
C VAL A 309 -13.93 9.15 13.73
N LYS A 310 -13.13 9.00 14.80
CA LYS A 310 -12.77 10.12 15.66
C LYS A 310 -12.11 11.25 14.83
N ASN A 311 -12.64 12.45 14.91
CA ASN A 311 -12.22 13.59 14.09
C ASN A 311 -12.32 13.32 12.57
N GLY A 312 -13.17 12.37 12.15
CA GLY A 312 -13.25 11.91 10.77
C GLY A 312 -13.56 13.01 9.77
N GLN A 313 -14.50 13.92 10.09
CA GLN A 313 -14.79 15.06 9.22
C GLN A 313 -13.56 15.97 9.05
N GLN A 314 -12.86 16.29 10.13
CA GLN A 314 -11.66 17.13 10.08
C GLN A 314 -10.53 16.45 9.25
N LEU A 315 -10.30 15.15 9.44
CA LEU A 315 -9.32 14.39 8.66
C LEU A 315 -9.69 14.36 7.17
N LEU A 316 -10.97 14.16 6.87
CA LEU A 316 -11.49 14.17 5.50
C LEU A 316 -11.28 15.53 4.84
N ASP A 317 -11.61 16.63 5.54
CA ASP A 317 -11.43 18.00 5.04
C ASP A 317 -9.94 18.31 4.78
N MET A 318 -9.06 17.91 5.69
CA MET A 318 -7.59 18.01 5.48
C MET A 318 -7.14 17.25 4.24
N ALA A 319 -7.61 16.02 4.06
CA ALA A 319 -7.26 15.18 2.91
C ALA A 319 -7.76 15.79 1.59
N LEU A 320 -9.00 16.24 1.55
CA LEU A 320 -9.62 16.86 0.37
C LEU A 320 -9.02 18.24 0.01
N SER A 321 -8.34 18.89 0.95
CA SER A 321 -7.64 20.16 0.71
C SER A 321 -6.35 20.00 -0.09
N VAL A 322 -5.77 18.80 -0.15
CA VAL A 322 -4.55 18.50 -0.93
C VAL A 322 -4.94 18.27 -2.39
N ARG A 323 -4.51 19.17 -3.27
CA ARG A 323 -4.79 19.15 -4.71
C ARG A 323 -3.55 18.85 -5.53
#